data_13f307972b96fae0d387f730267f18c9
#
_entry.id   13f307972b96fae0d387f730267f18c9
#
_cell.length_a   1.000
_cell.length_b   1.000
_cell.length_c   1.000
_cell.angle_alpha   90.00
_cell.angle_beta   90.00
_cell.angle_gamma   90.00
#
_symmetry.space_group_name_H-M   'P 1'
#
loop_
_entity.id
_entity.type
_entity.pdbx_description
1 polymer ?
#
loop_
_entity_poly.entity_id
_entity_poly.type
_entity_poly.pdbx_seq_one_letter_code
_entity_poly.pdbx_strand_id
1 'polypeptide(L)'
;MLQTSLTLISSVAIFIAVVVALFLWASKGWFRQWLRGTAGMVLIAGAIWLGLVVWDLASYRSAIQERPLARVSIYEIEPQVFDLTLVDSEGEEERFVVKGDQWQLDVRMLVWTGPLLALGKEPLYRFDRLSGRYLSLEEERNSPRTVYGFGGSEGFDIWSWLRNYDLWLDADFGSAVYMPMENG
;
A
#
# COMPACT_ATOMS: atom_id res chain seq x y z
N MET A 1 -43.14 5.85 -34.21
CA MET A 1 -42.54 4.64 -34.78
C MET A 1 -41.31 4.12 -34.00
N LEU A 2 -40.33 4.96 -33.58
CA LEU A 2 -39.15 4.51 -32.82
C LEU A 2 -39.52 3.93 -31.44
N GLN A 3 -40.48 4.50 -30.79
CA GLN A 3 -40.92 4.10 -29.41
C GLN A 3 -41.61 2.75 -29.42
N THR A 4 -42.41 2.47 -30.43
CA THR A 4 -43.11 1.16 -30.59
C THR A 4 -42.12 0.03 -30.95
N SER A 5 -41.07 0.31 -31.71
CA SER A 5 -40.03 -0.69 -32.03
C SER A 5 -39.15 -0.98 -30.81
N LEU A 6 -38.84 0.02 -30.00
CA LEU A 6 -38.07 -0.16 -28.73
C LEU A 6 -38.88 -1.00 -27.71
N THR A 7 -40.17 -0.76 -27.55
CA THR A 7 -41.01 -1.55 -26.64
C THR A 7 -41.16 -3.00 -27.12
N LEU A 8 -41.25 -3.23 -28.41
CA LEU A 8 -41.31 -4.59 -29.00
C LEU A 8 -39.99 -5.33 -28.79
N ILE A 9 -38.84 -4.68 -29.03
CA ILE A 9 -37.51 -5.29 -28.82
C ILE A 9 -37.30 -5.60 -27.33
N SER A 10 -37.66 -4.69 -26.44
CA SER A 10 -37.51 -4.92 -25.00
C SER A 10 -38.43 -6.03 -24.49
N SER A 11 -39.65 -6.12 -24.97
CA SER A 11 -40.60 -7.20 -24.56
C SER A 11 -40.14 -8.58 -25.04
N VAL A 12 -39.60 -8.66 -26.27
CA VAL A 12 -39.02 -9.89 -26.81
C VAL A 12 -37.75 -10.28 -26.00
N ALA A 13 -36.88 -9.31 -25.67
CA ALA A 13 -35.70 -9.58 -24.85
C ALA A 13 -36.07 -10.09 -23.44
N ILE A 14 -37.08 -9.48 -22.80
CA ILE A 14 -37.58 -9.93 -21.49
C ILE A 14 -38.18 -11.35 -21.59
N PHE A 15 -38.95 -11.63 -22.63
CA PHE A 15 -39.52 -12.96 -22.84
C PHE A 15 -38.42 -14.01 -23.03
N ILE A 16 -37.41 -13.75 -23.85
CA ILE A 16 -36.27 -14.64 -24.02
C ILE A 16 -35.55 -14.86 -22.68
N ALA A 17 -35.29 -13.80 -21.92
CA ALA A 17 -34.63 -13.89 -20.61
C ALA A 17 -35.41 -14.76 -19.63
N VAL A 18 -36.74 -14.61 -19.60
CA VAL A 18 -37.61 -15.44 -18.74
C VAL A 18 -37.58 -16.91 -19.18
N VAL A 19 -37.67 -17.19 -20.47
CA VAL A 19 -37.61 -18.57 -21.01
C VAL A 19 -36.29 -19.23 -20.69
N VAL A 20 -35.17 -18.51 -20.86
CA VAL A 20 -33.81 -18.98 -20.51
C VAL A 20 -33.70 -19.23 -19.01
N ALA A 21 -34.22 -18.31 -18.17
CA ALA A 21 -34.23 -18.48 -16.72
C ALA A 21 -35.04 -19.72 -16.28
N LEU A 22 -36.22 -19.94 -16.85
CA LEU A 22 -37.05 -21.13 -16.57
C LEU A 22 -36.37 -22.43 -17.04
N PHE A 23 -35.75 -22.42 -18.22
CA PHE A 23 -34.98 -23.55 -18.74
C PHE A 23 -33.80 -23.90 -17.84
N LEU A 24 -33.05 -22.89 -17.41
CA LEU A 24 -31.93 -23.05 -16.47
C LEU A 24 -32.41 -23.55 -15.09
N TRP A 25 -33.56 -23.10 -14.63
CA TRP A 25 -34.16 -23.54 -13.35
C TRP A 25 -34.68 -24.98 -13.41
N ALA A 26 -35.25 -25.39 -14.54
CA ALA A 26 -35.78 -26.77 -14.76
C ALA A 26 -34.67 -27.82 -14.87
N SER A 27 -33.43 -27.45 -15.19
CA SER A 27 -32.29 -28.37 -15.33
C SER A 27 -31.69 -28.73 -13.97
N LYS A 28 -32.07 -29.88 -13.42
CA LYS A 28 -31.73 -30.36 -12.04
C LYS A 28 -30.26 -30.51 -11.71
N GLY A 29 -29.34 -30.35 -12.64
CA GLY A 29 -27.89 -30.47 -12.44
C GLY A 29 -27.12 -29.13 -12.55
N TRP A 30 -27.66 -28.21 -13.33
CA TRP A 30 -26.97 -26.97 -13.71
C TRP A 30 -26.66 -26.07 -12.49
N PHE A 31 -27.61 -25.85 -11.60
CA PHE A 31 -27.44 -24.97 -10.43
C PHE A 31 -26.32 -25.45 -9.52
N ARG A 32 -26.20 -26.77 -9.28
CA ARG A 32 -25.11 -27.31 -8.48
C ARG A 32 -23.77 -27.20 -9.17
N GLN A 33 -23.70 -27.35 -10.49
CA GLN A 33 -22.48 -27.17 -11.26
C GLN A 33 -22.06 -25.71 -11.30
N TRP A 34 -23.02 -24.81 -11.52
CA TRP A 34 -22.80 -23.38 -11.45
C TRP A 34 -22.31 -22.92 -10.06
N LEU A 35 -22.96 -23.37 -8.99
CA LEU A 35 -22.59 -23.07 -7.61
C LEU A 35 -21.16 -23.56 -7.31
N ARG A 36 -20.79 -24.77 -7.75
CA ARG A 36 -19.43 -25.32 -7.59
C ARG A 36 -18.40 -24.48 -8.36
N GLY A 37 -18.71 -24.11 -9.59
CA GLY A 37 -17.84 -23.26 -10.41
C GLY A 37 -17.64 -21.87 -9.78
N THR A 38 -18.73 -21.24 -9.36
CA THR A 38 -18.68 -19.93 -8.70
C THR A 38 -17.92 -19.99 -7.37
N ALA A 39 -18.18 -21.01 -6.55
CA ALA A 39 -17.44 -21.22 -5.30
C ALA A 39 -15.93 -21.43 -5.57
N GLY A 40 -15.58 -22.22 -6.60
CA GLY A 40 -14.20 -22.40 -7.02
C GLY A 40 -13.53 -21.09 -7.44
N MET A 41 -14.21 -20.25 -8.24
CA MET A 41 -13.71 -18.94 -8.64
C MET A 41 -13.52 -18.00 -7.45
N VAL A 42 -14.47 -17.96 -6.51
CA VAL A 42 -14.37 -17.16 -5.28
C VAL A 42 -13.19 -17.61 -4.42
N LEU A 43 -12.97 -18.91 -4.29
CA LEU A 43 -11.82 -19.45 -3.55
C LEU A 43 -10.49 -19.10 -4.23
N ILE A 44 -10.41 -19.18 -5.55
CA ILE A 44 -9.20 -18.79 -6.32
C ILE A 44 -8.96 -17.30 -6.16
N ALA A 45 -9.98 -16.46 -6.33
CA ALA A 45 -9.86 -15.02 -6.16
C ALA A 45 -9.41 -14.66 -4.74
N GLY A 46 -9.98 -15.33 -3.73
CA GLY A 46 -9.58 -15.17 -2.33
C GLY A 46 -8.13 -15.60 -2.07
N ALA A 47 -7.69 -16.71 -2.67
CA ALA A 47 -6.31 -17.18 -2.56
C ALA A 47 -5.31 -16.22 -3.22
N ILE A 48 -5.65 -15.68 -4.39
CA ILE A 48 -4.83 -14.65 -5.07
C ILE A 48 -4.75 -13.40 -4.19
N TRP A 49 -5.89 -12.94 -3.67
CA TRP A 49 -5.93 -11.77 -2.80
C TRP A 49 -5.09 -11.95 -1.53
N LEU A 50 -5.23 -13.08 -0.85
CA LEU A 50 -4.38 -13.43 0.30
C LEU A 50 -2.90 -13.50 -0.07
N GLY A 51 -2.58 -14.05 -1.23
CA GLY A 51 -1.20 -14.08 -1.75
C GLY A 51 -0.62 -12.68 -1.91
N LEU A 52 -1.38 -11.73 -2.46
CA LEU A 52 -0.96 -10.33 -2.59
C LEU A 52 -0.77 -9.65 -1.23
N VAL A 53 -1.67 -9.91 -0.27
CA VAL A 53 -1.53 -9.40 1.11
C VAL A 53 -0.25 -9.93 1.76
N VAL A 54 0.00 -11.23 1.66
CA VAL A 54 1.22 -11.84 2.23
C VAL A 54 2.47 -11.30 1.55
N TRP A 55 2.42 -11.12 0.23
CA TRP A 55 3.54 -10.55 -0.55
C TRP A 55 3.88 -9.13 -0.09
N ASP A 56 2.87 -8.26 0.04
CA ASP A 56 3.08 -6.90 0.51
C ASP A 56 3.54 -6.87 1.97
N LEU A 57 2.94 -7.70 2.84
CA LEU A 57 3.33 -7.81 4.25
C LEU A 57 4.77 -8.30 4.43
N ALA A 58 5.27 -9.14 3.52
CA ALA A 58 6.66 -9.60 3.54
C ALA A 58 7.68 -8.48 3.29
N SER A 59 7.25 -7.34 2.74
CA SER A 59 8.10 -6.16 2.56
C SER A 59 8.26 -5.32 3.84
N TYR A 60 7.47 -5.61 4.89
CA TYR A 60 7.53 -4.92 6.17
C TYR A 60 8.49 -5.64 7.14
N ARG A 61 9.18 -4.84 7.94
CA ARG A 61 10.11 -5.32 8.97
C ARG A 61 9.51 -5.19 10.35
N SER A 62 9.94 -6.02 11.28
CA SER A 62 9.50 -5.94 12.67
C SER A 62 10.15 -4.75 13.38
N ALA A 63 9.35 -3.90 14.01
CA ALA A 63 9.81 -2.80 14.86
C ALA A 63 9.99 -3.32 16.29
N ILE A 64 11.13 -3.95 16.55
CA ILE A 64 11.47 -4.43 17.89
C ILE A 64 11.93 -3.25 18.76
N GLN A 65 11.49 -3.25 20.00
CA GLN A 65 11.73 -2.27 21.05
C GLN A 65 13.07 -1.52 20.95
N GLU A 66 13.01 -0.19 20.84
CA GLU A 66 14.11 0.78 21.03
C GLU A 66 15.41 0.48 20.24
N ARG A 67 15.33 -0.20 19.11
CA ARG A 67 16.47 -0.36 18.23
C ARG A 67 16.48 0.75 17.17
N PRO A 68 17.66 1.28 16.83
CA PRO A 68 17.75 2.21 15.72
C PRO A 68 17.26 1.55 14.44
N LEU A 69 16.28 2.15 13.77
CA LEU A 69 15.71 1.64 12.51
C LEU A 69 16.70 1.75 11.36
N ALA A 70 17.54 2.79 11.39
CA ALA A 70 18.61 3.02 10.44
C ALA A 70 19.70 3.87 11.07
N ARG A 71 20.89 3.82 10.47
CA ARG A 71 21.99 4.78 10.69
C ARG A 71 22.10 5.65 9.46
N VAL A 72 22.30 6.94 9.68
CA VAL A 72 22.46 7.90 8.60
C VAL A 72 23.80 8.58 8.77
N SER A 73 24.60 8.59 7.71
CA SER A 73 25.83 9.36 7.61
C SER A 73 25.63 10.41 6.53
N ILE A 74 26.06 11.63 6.82
CA ILE A 74 25.85 12.78 5.93
C ILE A 74 27.18 13.43 5.63
N TYR A 75 27.42 13.70 4.36
CA TYR A 75 28.59 14.42 3.87
C TYR A 75 28.18 15.55 2.94
N GLU A 76 28.60 16.77 3.21
CA GLU A 76 28.32 17.94 2.38
C GLU A 76 29.21 17.92 1.13
N ILE A 77 28.57 17.95 -0.05
CA ILE A 77 29.24 18.02 -1.35
C ILE A 77 29.36 19.48 -1.79
N GLU A 78 28.25 20.22 -1.67
CA GLU A 78 28.11 21.63 -2.01
C GLU A 78 27.14 22.28 -1.00
N PRO A 79 27.09 23.63 -0.88
CA PRO A 79 26.11 24.29 -0.03
C PRO A 79 24.68 23.78 -0.31
N GLN A 80 24.00 23.28 0.72
CA GLN A 80 22.66 22.69 0.66
C GLN A 80 22.55 21.42 -0.22
N VAL A 81 23.67 20.75 -0.55
CA VAL A 81 23.71 19.48 -1.29
C VAL A 81 24.53 18.46 -0.52
N PHE A 82 23.91 17.40 -0.09
CA PHE A 82 24.51 16.41 0.79
C PHE A 82 24.45 15.00 0.17
N ASP A 83 25.50 14.22 0.34
CA ASP A 83 25.52 12.78 0.15
C ASP A 83 25.07 12.13 1.46
N LEU A 84 23.92 11.50 1.44
CA LEU A 84 23.30 10.83 2.57
C LEU A 84 23.40 9.33 2.36
N THR A 85 24.12 8.65 3.24
CA THR A 85 24.21 7.20 3.26
C THR A 85 23.29 6.68 4.37
N LEU A 86 22.32 5.88 4.02
CA LEU A 86 21.40 5.23 4.93
C LEU A 86 21.74 3.75 5.04
N VAL A 87 22.04 3.29 6.25
CA VAL A 87 22.28 1.88 6.56
C VAL A 87 21.12 1.40 7.42
N ASP A 88 20.36 0.47 6.91
CA ASP A 88 19.20 -0.07 7.62
C ASP A 88 19.58 -1.08 8.73
N SER A 89 18.56 -1.61 9.40
CA SER A 89 18.75 -2.60 10.48
C SER A 89 19.31 -3.95 10.00
N GLU A 90 19.27 -4.25 8.71
CA GLU A 90 19.81 -5.46 8.08
C GLU A 90 21.22 -5.27 7.54
N GLY A 91 21.70 -4.01 7.55
CA GLY A 91 23.02 -3.65 7.07
C GLY A 91 23.06 -3.32 5.56
N GLU A 92 21.89 -3.18 4.94
CA GLU A 92 21.80 -2.70 3.55
C GLU A 92 22.13 -1.21 3.52
N GLU A 93 23.03 -0.84 2.61
CA GLU A 93 23.52 0.53 2.43
C GLU A 93 22.95 1.12 1.15
N GLU A 94 22.24 2.24 1.28
CA GLU A 94 21.74 3.01 0.17
C GLU A 94 22.23 4.45 0.24
N ARG A 95 22.60 5.04 -0.93
CA ARG A 95 23.13 6.39 -1.03
C ARG A 95 22.21 7.30 -1.83
N PHE A 96 22.02 8.51 -1.31
CA PHE A 96 21.12 9.51 -1.87
C PHE A 96 21.76 10.89 -1.88
N VAL A 97 21.59 11.64 -2.97
CA VAL A 97 21.99 13.05 -3.00
C VAL A 97 20.77 13.89 -2.61
N VAL A 98 20.79 14.43 -1.41
CA VAL A 98 19.67 15.18 -0.83
C VAL A 98 19.95 16.67 -0.85
N LYS A 99 19.01 17.48 -1.31
CA LYS A 99 19.09 18.95 -1.34
C LYS A 99 18.21 19.55 -0.28
N GLY A 100 18.74 20.52 0.46
CA GLY A 100 18.02 21.24 1.51
C GLY A 100 18.86 21.43 2.78
N ASP A 101 18.28 22.03 3.79
CA ASP A 101 18.90 22.27 5.11
C ASP A 101 18.59 21.15 6.11
N GLN A 102 17.55 20.39 5.81
CA GLN A 102 17.07 19.28 6.65
C GLN A 102 16.70 18.07 5.80
N TRP A 103 16.79 16.89 6.39
CA TRP A 103 16.27 15.66 5.78
C TRP A 103 15.13 15.08 6.61
N GLN A 104 14.27 14.36 5.91
CA GLN A 104 13.10 13.73 6.48
C GLN A 104 12.98 12.30 5.94
N LEU A 105 12.88 11.34 6.85
CA LEU A 105 12.59 9.94 6.53
C LEU A 105 11.17 9.61 7.01
N ASP A 106 10.30 9.32 6.07
CA ASP A 106 8.94 8.89 6.34
C ASP A 106 8.89 7.36 6.44
N VAL A 107 8.17 6.88 7.43
CA VAL A 107 8.05 5.45 7.74
C VAL A 107 6.58 5.08 7.83
N ARG A 108 6.17 4.04 7.12
CA ARG A 108 4.85 3.43 7.28
C ARG A 108 4.92 2.36 8.35
N MET A 109 3.97 2.39 9.26
CA MET A 109 3.87 1.42 10.34
C MET A 109 2.56 0.65 10.25
N LEU A 110 2.61 -0.64 10.55
CA LEU A 110 1.45 -1.50 10.76
C LEU A 110 1.44 -1.93 12.22
N VAL A 111 0.44 -1.48 12.95
CA VAL A 111 0.30 -1.72 14.39
C VAL A 111 -0.85 -2.68 14.62
N TRP A 112 -0.60 -3.74 15.38
CA TRP A 112 -1.63 -4.71 15.74
C TRP A 112 -2.59 -4.10 16.78
N THR A 113 -3.89 -4.26 16.55
CA THR A 113 -4.94 -3.77 17.47
C THR A 113 -5.85 -4.89 17.91
N GLY A 114 -6.68 -4.63 18.91
CA GLY A 114 -7.66 -5.59 19.42
C GLY A 114 -7.05 -6.90 19.95
N PRO A 115 -7.65 -8.06 19.63
CA PRO A 115 -7.20 -9.36 20.13
C PRO A 115 -5.78 -9.74 19.70
N LEU A 116 -5.32 -9.26 18.56
CA LEU A 116 -4.00 -9.57 18.02
C LEU A 116 -2.88 -8.87 18.80
N LEU A 117 -3.15 -7.70 19.37
CA LEU A 117 -2.22 -7.01 20.27
C LEU A 117 -1.92 -7.88 21.50
N ALA A 118 -2.94 -8.57 22.05
CA ALA A 118 -2.80 -9.45 23.20
C ALA A 118 -1.91 -10.67 22.92
N LEU A 119 -1.67 -11.02 21.65
CA LEU A 119 -0.74 -12.09 21.24
C LEU A 119 0.72 -11.64 21.23
N GLY A 120 1.01 -10.39 21.64
CA GLY A 120 2.37 -9.86 21.70
C GLY A 120 3.06 -9.74 20.35
N LYS A 121 2.30 -9.55 19.28
CA LYS A 121 2.86 -9.31 17.95
C LYS A 121 3.50 -7.93 17.88
N GLU A 122 4.72 -7.89 17.38
CA GLU A 122 5.47 -6.66 17.21
C GLU A 122 4.92 -5.84 16.03
N PRO A 123 4.93 -4.50 16.11
CA PRO A 123 4.58 -3.65 14.98
C PRO A 123 5.57 -3.87 13.84
N LEU A 124 5.07 -3.72 12.63
CA LEU A 124 5.86 -3.82 11.41
C LEU A 124 6.10 -2.43 10.85
N TYR A 125 7.26 -2.19 10.26
CA TYR A 125 7.58 -0.93 9.62
C TYR A 125 8.20 -1.12 8.24
N ARG A 126 8.08 -0.11 7.40
CA ARG A 126 8.74 0.01 6.10
C ARG A 126 9.07 1.47 5.84
N PHE A 127 10.26 1.74 5.32
CA PHE A 127 10.59 3.08 4.84
C PHE A 127 9.68 3.42 3.65
N ASP A 128 9.14 4.63 3.63
CA ASP A 128 8.26 5.10 2.57
C ASP A 128 8.98 6.06 1.65
N ARG A 129 9.57 7.09 2.26
CA ARG A 129 10.14 8.19 1.50
C ARG A 129 11.26 8.89 2.26
N LEU A 130 12.34 9.22 1.55
CA LEU A 130 13.40 10.13 2.00
C LEU A 130 13.28 11.44 1.22
N SER A 131 13.27 12.56 1.90
CA SER A 131 13.17 13.86 1.26
C SER A 131 14.05 14.92 1.93
N GLY A 132 14.55 15.86 1.13
CA GLY A 132 15.16 17.08 1.62
C GLY A 132 14.12 18.17 1.86
N ARG A 133 14.45 19.13 2.71
CA ARG A 133 13.60 20.25 3.06
C ARG A 133 14.45 21.51 3.29
N TYR A 134 13.93 22.64 2.87
CA TYR A 134 14.55 23.94 3.13
C TYR A 134 13.91 24.61 4.35
N LEU A 135 14.72 25.33 5.14
CA LEU A 135 14.24 26.07 6.30
C LEU A 135 13.53 27.37 5.87
N SER A 136 14.04 28.02 4.83
CA SER A 136 13.42 29.21 4.25
C SER A 136 12.16 28.86 3.50
N LEU A 137 11.04 29.54 3.80
CA LEU A 137 9.78 29.35 3.08
C LEU A 137 9.88 29.69 1.59
N GLU A 138 10.73 30.65 1.25
CA GLU A 138 10.96 31.05 -0.12
C GLU A 138 11.70 29.98 -0.90
N GLU A 139 12.76 29.41 -0.31
CA GLU A 139 13.52 28.31 -0.89
C GLU A 139 12.68 27.02 -0.98
N GLU A 140 11.90 26.68 0.06
CA GLU A 140 11.01 25.51 0.05
C GLU A 140 9.97 25.57 -1.09
N ARG A 141 9.59 26.77 -1.54
CA ARG A 141 8.63 26.97 -2.66
C ARG A 141 9.30 26.97 -4.02
N ASN A 142 10.52 27.49 -4.12
CA ASN A 142 11.14 27.84 -5.40
C ASN A 142 12.34 26.94 -5.74
N SER A 143 12.97 26.29 -4.76
CA SER A 143 14.15 25.47 -4.97
C SER A 143 13.77 24.02 -5.33
N PRO A 144 14.60 23.33 -6.12
CA PRO A 144 14.36 21.94 -6.50
C PRO A 144 14.44 21.02 -5.29
N ARG A 145 13.33 20.40 -4.91
CA ARG A 145 13.25 19.45 -3.82
C ARG A 145 13.64 18.06 -4.29
N THR A 146 14.46 17.37 -3.50
CA THR A 146 14.78 15.95 -3.72
C THR A 146 13.81 15.08 -2.93
N VAL A 147 13.27 14.06 -3.59
CA VAL A 147 12.36 13.07 -2.98
C VAL A 147 12.70 11.70 -3.57
N TYR A 148 13.01 10.75 -2.70
CA TYR A 148 13.27 9.35 -3.05
C TYR A 148 12.24 8.47 -2.37
N GLY A 149 11.62 7.56 -3.13
CA GLY A 149 10.72 6.54 -2.58
C GLY A 149 11.50 5.25 -2.38
N PHE A 150 11.35 4.64 -1.21
CA PHE A 150 11.81 3.28 -0.98
C PHE A 150 10.82 2.32 -1.63
N GLY A 151 11.30 1.48 -2.54
CA GLY A 151 10.46 0.58 -3.34
C GLY A 151 9.48 -0.21 -2.48
N GLY A 152 8.19 -0.01 -2.72
CA GLY A 152 7.11 -0.82 -2.21
C GLY A 152 6.58 -1.76 -3.29
N SER A 153 5.68 -2.67 -2.95
CA SER A 153 5.02 -3.50 -3.95
C SER A 153 4.31 -2.63 -4.99
N GLU A 154 4.80 -2.66 -6.22
CA GLU A 154 4.07 -2.07 -7.34
C GLU A 154 2.79 -2.88 -7.55
N GLY A 155 1.65 -2.34 -7.11
CA GLY A 155 0.34 -2.94 -7.33
C GLY A 155 -0.57 -2.91 -6.11
N PHE A 156 -0.48 -3.87 -5.21
CA PHE A 156 -1.32 -3.94 -4.02
C PHE A 156 -0.62 -3.34 -2.80
N ASP A 157 -1.21 -2.26 -2.24
CA ASP A 157 -0.72 -1.59 -1.03
C ASP A 157 -1.68 -1.84 0.14
N ILE A 158 -1.32 -2.80 1.01
CA ILE A 158 -2.12 -3.16 2.18
C ILE A 158 -2.28 -1.97 3.14
N TRP A 159 -1.28 -1.10 3.26
CA TRP A 159 -1.32 0.05 4.16
C TRP A 159 -2.42 1.04 3.75
N SER A 160 -2.50 1.38 2.45
CA SER A 160 -3.53 2.25 1.91
C SER A 160 -4.92 1.63 2.03
N TRP A 161 -5.02 0.30 1.93
CA TRP A 161 -6.27 -0.42 2.10
C TRP A 161 -6.73 -0.42 3.55
N LEU A 162 -5.85 -0.76 4.51
CA LEU A 162 -6.15 -0.81 5.94
C LEU A 162 -6.54 0.56 6.51
N ARG A 163 -5.94 1.64 6.03
CA ARG A 163 -6.26 3.00 6.46
C ARG A 163 -7.74 3.38 6.26
N ASN A 164 -8.45 2.68 5.36
CA ASN A 164 -9.86 2.92 5.09
C ASN A 164 -10.79 1.95 5.83
N TYR A 165 -10.25 0.97 6.55
CA TYR A 165 -11.03 -0.05 7.24
C TYR A 165 -10.54 -0.25 8.66
N ASP A 166 -11.48 -0.21 9.61
CA ASP A 166 -11.22 -0.42 11.05
C ASP A 166 -11.11 -1.94 11.31
N LEU A 167 -9.93 -2.49 11.12
CA LEU A 167 -9.62 -3.92 11.30
C LEU A 167 -8.72 -4.14 12.53
N TRP A 168 -8.30 -5.38 12.76
CA TRP A 168 -7.35 -5.73 13.84
C TRP A 168 -5.89 -5.34 13.56
N LEU A 169 -5.64 -4.75 12.42
CA LEU A 169 -4.37 -4.18 12.01
C LEU A 169 -4.62 -2.73 11.60
N ASP A 170 -3.95 -1.82 12.25
CA ASP A 170 -4.06 -0.38 11.97
C ASP A 170 -2.85 0.11 11.19
N ALA A 171 -3.11 1.00 10.26
CA ALA A 171 -2.11 1.60 9.39
C ALA A 171 -1.79 3.01 9.91
N ASP A 172 -0.67 3.14 10.61
CA ASP A 172 -0.18 4.41 11.13
C ASP A 172 0.96 4.95 10.28
N PHE A 173 1.08 6.27 10.24
CA PHE A 173 2.16 6.95 9.54
C PHE A 173 3.19 7.38 10.59
N GLY A 174 4.33 6.72 10.60
CA GLY A 174 5.42 7.04 11.48
C GLY A 174 5.91 8.47 11.23
N SER A 175 6.13 9.20 12.30
CA SER A 175 6.56 10.58 12.25
C SER A 175 7.90 10.71 11.52
N ALA A 176 7.94 11.69 10.67
CA ALA A 176 9.12 12.19 10.03
C ALA A 176 10.18 12.59 11.07
N VAL A 177 11.36 12.08 10.92
CA VAL A 177 12.51 12.54 11.70
C VAL A 177 13.12 13.71 10.94
N TYR A 178 12.95 14.92 11.49
CA TYR A 178 13.62 16.10 10.97
C TYR A 178 14.98 16.21 11.66
N MET A 179 16.04 16.02 10.93
CA MET A 179 17.40 16.21 11.40
C MET A 179 18.07 17.30 10.58
N PRO A 180 18.83 18.22 11.21
CA PRO A 180 19.64 19.14 10.46
C PRO A 180 20.67 18.37 9.64
N MET A 181 21.03 18.90 8.49
CA MET A 181 22.09 18.36 7.66
C MET A 181 23.45 18.86 8.22
N GLU A 182 24.02 18.09 9.12
CA GLU A 182 25.36 18.33 9.66
C GLU A 182 26.28 17.19 9.28
N ASN A 183 27.55 17.52 8.98
CA ASN A 183 28.56 16.50 8.69
C ASN A 183 28.76 15.58 9.90
N GLY A 184 28.52 14.26 9.74
CA GLY A 184 28.66 13.27 10.82
C GLY A 184 28.68 11.83 10.30
#